data_dae81affabf1ff8cdb50b0d6eeb29be0
#
_entry.id   dae81affabf1ff8cdb50b0d6eeb29be0
#
_cell.length_a   1.000
_cell.length_b   1.000
_cell.length_c   1.000
_cell.angle_alpha   90.00
_cell.angle_beta   90.00
_cell.angle_gamma   90.00
#
_symmetry.space_group_name_H-M   'P 1'
#
loop_
_entity.id
_entity.type
_entity.pdbx_description
1 polymer ?
#
loop_
_entity_poly.entity_id
_entity_poly.type
_entity_poly.pdbx_seq_one_letter_code
_entity_poly.pdbx_strand_id
1 'polypeptide(L)'
;PKTRDGMIESLRVLKTCRKTAISARRVALQIIHSNIISAPDELREQLRNMTRMQLIRTLGSWRPDASEYRNVTNVYRISLKSLARRYLELHDEIADLDVMIAAIVDELAPELIKRNAIGYESASQLLITAGDNPQRLRSESGFAALCGVSPVPVSSG
;
A
#
# COMPACT_ATOMS: atom_id res chain seq x y z
N PRO A 1 -15.87 25.89 1.56
CA PRO A 1 -16.65 25.48 0.40
C PRO A 1 -16.83 23.98 0.35
N LYS A 2 -17.97 23.57 -0.12
CA LYS A 2 -18.37 22.17 -0.19
C LYS A 2 -17.41 21.29 -0.98
N THR A 3 -16.78 21.83 -2.03
CA THR A 3 -15.86 21.07 -2.89
C THR A 3 -14.60 20.66 -2.15
N ARG A 4 -14.10 21.52 -1.30
CA ARG A 4 -12.89 21.24 -0.51
C ARG A 4 -13.17 20.19 0.58
N ASP A 5 -14.31 20.32 1.24
CA ASP A 5 -14.74 19.34 2.26
C ASP A 5 -14.97 17.97 1.62
N GLY A 6 -15.56 17.95 0.42
CA GLY A 6 -15.75 16.72 -0.34
C GLY A 6 -14.44 16.06 -0.71
N MET A 7 -13.43 16.85 -1.07
CA MET A 7 -12.11 16.32 -1.41
C MET A 7 -11.38 15.74 -0.20
N ILE A 8 -11.51 16.37 0.97
CA ILE A 8 -10.94 15.83 2.21
C ILE A 8 -11.62 14.53 2.59
N GLU A 9 -12.93 14.45 2.43
CA GLU A 9 -13.66 13.20 2.67
C GLU A 9 -13.23 12.10 1.69
N SER A 10 -13.09 12.44 0.41
CA SER A 10 -12.56 11.50 -0.59
C SER A 10 -11.18 11.00 -0.19
N LEU A 11 -10.32 11.89 0.27
CA LEU A 11 -8.98 11.56 0.73
C LEU A 11 -9.03 10.56 1.91
N ARG A 12 -9.91 10.79 2.87
CA ARG A 12 -10.08 9.91 4.02
C ARG A 12 -10.52 8.52 3.59
N VAL A 13 -11.50 8.43 2.69
CA VAL A 13 -12.00 7.16 2.16
C VAL A 13 -10.90 6.40 1.41
N LEU A 14 -10.17 7.09 0.54
CA LEU A 14 -9.09 6.47 -0.23
C LEU A 14 -7.97 5.98 0.67
N LYS A 15 -7.61 6.74 1.69
CA LYS A 15 -6.57 6.33 2.64
C LYS A 15 -6.97 5.09 3.44
N THR A 16 -8.22 4.99 3.84
CA THR A 16 -8.73 3.81 4.53
C THR A 16 -8.67 2.58 3.62
N CYS A 17 -9.11 2.74 2.38
CA CYS A 17 -9.02 1.68 1.38
C CYS A 17 -7.57 1.24 1.16
N ARG A 18 -6.66 2.20 0.99
CA ARG A 18 -5.23 1.92 0.82
C ARG A 18 -4.64 1.16 2.00
N LYS A 19 -4.98 1.58 3.21
CA LYS A 19 -4.50 0.92 4.44
C LYS A 19 -4.90 -0.55 4.48
N THR A 20 -6.15 -0.86 4.13
CA THR A 20 -6.62 -2.25 4.10
C THR A 20 -5.94 -3.06 3.01
N ALA A 21 -5.69 -2.45 1.85
CA ALA A 21 -4.98 -3.11 0.76
C ALA A 21 -3.54 -3.44 1.14
N ILE A 22 -2.85 -2.53 1.82
CA ILE A 22 -1.48 -2.75 2.32
C ILE A 22 -1.47 -3.89 3.34
N SER A 23 -2.44 -3.92 4.26
CA SER A 23 -2.56 -5.01 5.23
C SER A 23 -2.79 -6.36 4.56
N ALA A 24 -3.67 -6.40 3.57
CA ALA A 24 -3.96 -7.61 2.82
C ALA A 24 -2.72 -8.09 2.05
N ARG A 25 -1.98 -7.18 1.44
CA ARG A 25 -0.75 -7.51 0.72
C ARG A 25 0.30 -8.09 1.66
N ARG A 26 0.44 -7.51 2.85
CA ARG A 26 1.38 -8.01 3.87
C ARG A 26 1.01 -9.43 4.30
N VAL A 27 -0.29 -9.68 4.53
CA VAL A 27 -0.76 -11.03 4.91
C VAL A 27 -0.45 -12.04 3.81
N ALA A 28 -0.70 -11.69 2.54
CA ALA A 28 -0.37 -12.55 1.42
C ALA A 28 1.12 -12.91 1.41
N LEU A 29 1.99 -11.93 1.61
CA LEU A 29 3.43 -12.16 1.65
C LEU A 29 3.83 -13.06 2.83
N GLN A 30 3.26 -12.85 4.00
CA GLN A 30 3.52 -13.68 5.18
C GLN A 30 3.17 -15.15 4.92
N ILE A 31 2.04 -15.39 4.28
CA ILE A 31 1.61 -16.75 3.98
C ILE A 31 2.50 -17.37 2.90
N ILE A 32 2.94 -16.59 1.91
CA ILE A 32 3.91 -17.05 0.92
C ILE A 32 5.17 -17.56 1.61
N HIS A 33 5.74 -16.76 2.52
CA HIS A 33 6.94 -17.17 3.25
C HIS A 33 6.70 -18.41 4.11
N SER A 34 5.56 -18.50 4.77
CA SER A 34 5.17 -19.64 5.56
C SER A 34 5.05 -20.90 4.70
N ASN A 35 4.41 -20.78 3.54
CA ASN A 35 4.30 -21.89 2.58
C ASN A 35 5.67 -22.37 2.10
N ILE A 36 6.58 -21.44 1.80
CA ILE A 36 7.93 -21.80 1.34
C ILE A 36 8.70 -22.54 2.42
N ILE A 37 8.58 -22.12 3.68
CA ILE A 37 9.25 -22.77 4.80
C ILE A 37 8.77 -24.22 4.94
N SER A 38 7.48 -24.46 4.77
CA SER A 38 6.88 -25.80 4.91
C SER A 38 6.98 -26.64 3.66
N ALA A 39 7.32 -26.05 2.52
CA ALA A 39 7.32 -26.73 1.24
C ALA A 39 8.43 -27.79 1.15
N PRO A 40 8.28 -28.78 0.25
CA PRO A 40 9.36 -29.72 -0.04
C PRO A 40 10.65 -29.02 -0.46
N ASP A 41 11.79 -29.63 -0.14
CA ASP A 41 13.12 -29.06 -0.37
C ASP A 41 13.34 -28.60 -1.81
N GLU A 42 12.87 -29.34 -2.78
CA GLU A 42 13.06 -29.00 -4.19
C GLU A 42 12.41 -27.65 -4.55
N LEU A 43 11.25 -27.35 -3.96
CA LEU A 43 10.60 -26.06 -4.17
C LEU A 43 11.38 -24.93 -3.50
N ARG A 44 11.86 -25.16 -2.27
CA ARG A 44 12.67 -24.16 -1.57
C ARG A 44 13.95 -23.85 -2.33
N GLU A 45 14.62 -24.88 -2.86
CA GLU A 45 15.85 -24.68 -3.64
C GLU A 45 15.58 -23.87 -4.91
N GLN A 46 14.46 -24.15 -5.59
CA GLN A 46 14.08 -23.45 -6.81
C GLN A 46 13.87 -21.95 -6.55
N LEU A 47 13.41 -21.59 -5.35
CA LEU A 47 13.05 -20.21 -5.01
C LEU A 47 14.12 -19.46 -4.23
N ARG A 48 15.26 -20.12 -3.94
CA ARG A 48 16.33 -19.52 -3.16
C ARG A 48 16.98 -18.35 -3.91
N ASN A 49 17.42 -17.36 -3.13
CA ASN A 49 18.19 -16.21 -3.63
C ASN A 49 17.44 -15.26 -4.57
N MET A 50 16.12 -15.30 -4.58
CA MET A 50 15.31 -14.34 -5.31
C MET A 50 15.02 -13.12 -4.46
N THR A 51 15.00 -11.93 -5.09
CA THR A 51 14.44 -10.74 -4.45
C THR A 51 12.95 -10.93 -4.27
N ARG A 52 12.33 -10.11 -3.42
CA ARG A 52 10.88 -10.19 -3.17
C ARG A 52 10.08 -10.16 -4.48
N MET A 53 10.35 -9.18 -5.33
CA MET A 53 9.57 -9.03 -6.57
C MET A 53 9.86 -10.13 -7.59
N GLN A 54 11.10 -10.60 -7.66
CA GLN A 54 11.44 -11.76 -8.48
C GLN A 54 10.66 -12.99 -8.03
N LEU A 55 10.60 -13.22 -6.72
CA LEU A 55 9.86 -14.33 -6.13
C LEU A 55 8.37 -14.24 -6.49
N ILE A 56 7.75 -13.10 -6.21
CA ILE A 56 6.32 -12.90 -6.44
C ILE A 56 5.96 -13.09 -7.92
N ARG A 57 6.75 -12.51 -8.82
CA ARG A 57 6.51 -12.65 -10.26
C ARG A 57 6.72 -14.06 -10.75
N THR A 58 7.75 -14.73 -10.23
CA THR A 58 8.00 -16.14 -10.56
C THR A 58 6.82 -17.01 -10.15
N LEU A 59 6.38 -16.89 -8.90
CA LEU A 59 5.25 -17.65 -8.38
C LEU A 59 3.96 -17.35 -9.17
N GLY A 60 3.72 -16.11 -9.48
CA GLY A 60 2.54 -15.68 -10.23
C GLY A 60 2.51 -16.20 -11.66
N SER A 61 3.68 -16.50 -12.24
CA SER A 61 3.80 -17.01 -13.61
C SER A 61 3.59 -18.52 -13.71
N TRP A 62 3.63 -19.23 -12.59
CA TRP A 62 3.45 -20.68 -12.60
C TRP A 62 2.07 -21.08 -13.11
N ARG A 63 1.98 -22.28 -13.69
CA ARG A 63 0.72 -22.82 -14.20
C ARG A 63 0.51 -24.23 -13.67
N PRO A 64 0.29 -24.38 -12.36
CA PRO A 64 0.05 -25.70 -11.78
C PRO A 64 -1.29 -26.24 -12.23
N ASP A 65 -1.38 -27.56 -12.36
CA ASP A 65 -2.63 -28.23 -12.70
C ASP A 65 -3.55 -28.22 -11.49
N ALA A 66 -4.64 -27.46 -11.56
CA ALA A 66 -5.59 -27.32 -10.47
C ALA A 66 -6.33 -28.64 -10.14
N SER A 67 -6.35 -29.60 -11.06
CA SER A 67 -6.97 -30.90 -10.82
C SER A 67 -6.09 -31.83 -9.96
N GLU A 68 -4.79 -31.53 -9.88
CA GLU A 68 -3.81 -32.33 -9.13
C GLU A 68 -3.69 -31.87 -7.67
N TYR A 69 -4.82 -31.73 -7.01
CA TYR A 69 -4.85 -31.25 -5.62
C TYR A 69 -4.51 -32.31 -4.58
N ARG A 70 -4.32 -33.56 -4.98
CA ARG A 70 -3.89 -34.65 -4.07
C ARG A 70 -2.38 -34.75 -3.97
N ASN A 71 -1.65 -34.15 -4.88
CA ASN A 71 -0.20 -34.11 -4.85
C ASN A 71 0.23 -32.92 -4.01
N VAL A 72 0.90 -33.16 -2.87
CA VAL A 72 1.27 -32.11 -1.91
C VAL A 72 2.15 -31.04 -2.55
N THR A 73 3.17 -31.44 -3.32
CA THR A 73 4.06 -30.50 -3.98
C THR A 73 3.28 -29.59 -4.93
N ASN A 74 2.34 -30.17 -5.67
CA ASN A 74 1.53 -29.38 -6.59
C ASN A 74 0.57 -28.45 -5.85
N VAL A 75 0.05 -28.86 -4.69
CA VAL A 75 -0.80 -28.00 -3.84
C VAL A 75 -0.02 -26.77 -3.36
N TYR A 76 1.24 -26.95 -2.97
CA TYR A 76 2.10 -25.79 -2.65
C TYR A 76 2.24 -24.85 -3.84
N ARG A 77 2.39 -25.40 -5.05
CA ARG A 77 2.46 -24.58 -6.27
C ARG A 77 1.16 -23.83 -6.52
N ILE A 78 0.02 -24.49 -6.33
CA ILE A 78 -1.30 -23.86 -6.48
C ILE A 78 -1.46 -22.72 -5.47
N SER A 79 -1.15 -22.97 -4.20
CA SER A 79 -1.27 -21.98 -3.14
C SER A 79 -0.35 -20.79 -3.38
N LEU A 80 0.92 -21.06 -3.68
CA LEU A 80 1.91 -20.00 -3.90
C LEU A 80 1.55 -19.12 -5.09
N LYS A 81 1.08 -19.71 -6.17
CA LYS A 81 0.60 -18.93 -7.32
C LYS A 81 -0.58 -18.06 -6.96
N SER A 82 -1.58 -18.62 -6.28
CA SER A 82 -2.78 -17.88 -5.87
C SER A 82 -2.42 -16.68 -5.00
N LEU A 83 -1.55 -16.88 -4.02
CA LEU A 83 -1.09 -15.83 -3.12
C LEU A 83 -0.28 -14.77 -3.85
N ALA A 84 0.59 -15.18 -4.76
CA ALA A 84 1.40 -14.25 -5.55
C ALA A 84 0.54 -13.38 -6.47
N ARG A 85 -0.47 -13.95 -7.09
CA ARG A 85 -1.40 -13.17 -7.91
C ARG A 85 -2.19 -12.18 -7.08
N ARG A 86 -2.62 -12.60 -5.89
CA ARG A 86 -3.30 -11.70 -4.94
C ARG A 86 -2.38 -10.54 -4.55
N TYR A 87 -1.13 -10.85 -4.25
CA TYR A 87 -0.12 -9.82 -3.94
C TYR A 87 0.02 -8.81 -5.09
N LEU A 88 0.14 -9.30 -6.32
CA LEU A 88 0.31 -8.43 -7.49
C LEU A 88 -0.91 -7.56 -7.76
N GLU A 89 -2.11 -8.11 -7.61
CA GLU A 89 -3.34 -7.34 -7.76
C GLU A 89 -3.44 -6.22 -6.72
N LEU A 90 -3.11 -6.54 -5.47
CA LEU A 90 -3.08 -5.55 -4.39
C LEU A 90 -1.99 -4.51 -4.62
N HIS A 91 -0.84 -4.93 -5.11
CA HIS A 91 0.26 -4.02 -5.44
C HIS A 91 -0.16 -2.98 -6.47
N ASP A 92 -0.84 -3.41 -7.52
CA ASP A 92 -1.35 -2.52 -8.56
C ASP A 92 -2.47 -1.62 -8.04
N GLU A 93 -3.37 -2.17 -7.20
CA GLU A 93 -4.44 -1.39 -6.57
C GLU A 93 -3.86 -0.27 -5.70
N ILE A 94 -2.84 -0.58 -4.90
CA ILE A 94 -2.19 0.41 -4.05
C ILE A 94 -1.56 1.53 -4.91
N ALA A 95 -0.92 1.17 -6.02
CA ALA A 95 -0.35 2.15 -6.92
C ALA A 95 -1.43 3.08 -7.51
N ASP A 96 -2.58 2.52 -7.89
CA ASP A 96 -3.71 3.31 -8.40
C ASP A 96 -4.26 4.25 -7.33
N LEU A 97 -4.39 3.76 -6.09
CA LEU A 97 -4.85 4.58 -4.97
C LEU A 97 -3.85 5.69 -4.67
N ASP A 98 -2.55 5.41 -4.76
CA ASP A 98 -1.50 6.42 -4.56
C ASP A 98 -1.60 7.55 -5.58
N VAL A 99 -1.91 7.24 -6.83
CA VAL A 99 -2.10 8.25 -7.87
C VAL A 99 -3.29 9.16 -7.53
N MET A 100 -4.41 8.57 -7.11
CA MET A 100 -5.59 9.34 -6.73
C MET A 100 -5.33 10.22 -5.51
N ILE A 101 -4.69 9.68 -4.49
CA ILE A 101 -4.35 10.42 -3.27
C ILE A 101 -3.41 11.58 -3.60
N ALA A 102 -2.38 11.32 -4.40
CA ALA A 102 -1.44 12.36 -4.81
C ALA A 102 -2.14 13.49 -5.58
N ALA A 103 -3.07 13.16 -6.46
CA ALA A 103 -3.82 14.15 -7.22
C ALA A 103 -4.66 15.04 -6.31
N ILE A 104 -5.32 14.47 -5.31
CA ILE A 104 -6.12 15.22 -4.35
C ILE A 104 -5.23 16.14 -3.51
N VAL A 105 -4.12 15.61 -3.00
CA VAL A 105 -3.17 16.40 -2.20
C VAL A 105 -2.62 17.57 -3.01
N ASP A 106 -2.26 17.33 -4.27
CA ASP A 106 -1.74 18.41 -5.14
C ASP A 106 -2.77 19.51 -5.40
N GLU A 107 -4.05 19.15 -5.52
CA GLU A 107 -5.11 20.13 -5.68
C GLU A 107 -5.39 20.92 -4.40
N LEU A 108 -5.38 20.23 -3.25
CA LEU A 108 -5.69 20.87 -1.97
C LEU A 108 -4.54 21.68 -1.41
N ALA A 109 -3.32 21.21 -1.58
CA ALA A 109 -2.15 21.85 -0.95
C ALA A 109 -0.89 21.64 -1.81
N PRO A 110 -0.83 22.26 -2.99
CA PRO A 110 0.29 22.07 -3.91
C PRO A 110 1.64 22.48 -3.32
N GLU A 111 1.65 23.46 -2.41
CA GLU A 111 2.88 23.93 -1.78
C GLU A 111 3.37 23.04 -0.65
N LEU A 112 2.51 22.20 -0.12
CA LEU A 112 2.83 21.36 1.05
C LEU A 112 3.98 20.40 0.75
N ILE A 113 3.93 19.74 -0.39
CA ILE A 113 4.97 18.82 -0.83
C ILE A 113 6.26 19.56 -1.16
N LYS A 114 6.15 20.67 -1.89
CA LYS A 114 7.30 21.46 -2.33
C LYS A 114 8.05 22.10 -1.17
N ARG A 115 7.31 22.75 -0.25
CA ARG A 115 7.92 23.53 0.82
C ARG A 115 8.52 22.70 1.94
N ASN A 116 7.87 21.58 2.27
CA ASN A 116 8.21 20.84 3.47
C ASN A 116 8.89 19.51 3.18
N ALA A 117 9.13 19.21 1.91
CA ALA A 117 9.75 17.94 1.47
C ALA A 117 9.08 16.70 2.10
N ILE A 118 7.80 16.79 2.39
CA ILE A 118 7.04 15.67 2.96
C ILE A 118 6.38 14.85 1.85
N GLY A 119 6.25 13.55 2.10
CA GLY A 119 5.60 12.67 1.16
C GLY A 119 4.07 12.83 1.16
N TYR A 120 3.43 12.24 0.15
CA TYR A 120 1.96 12.31 0.01
C TYR A 120 1.24 11.67 1.18
N GLU A 121 1.80 10.65 1.81
CA GLU A 121 1.21 10.01 2.97
C GLU A 121 1.10 10.98 4.15
N SER A 122 2.18 11.67 4.48
CA SER A 122 2.20 12.66 5.56
C SER A 122 1.33 13.87 5.23
N ALA A 123 1.38 14.35 3.97
CA ALA A 123 0.57 15.47 3.52
C ALA A 123 -0.93 15.14 3.60
N SER A 124 -1.32 13.94 3.18
CA SER A 124 -2.72 13.51 3.25
C SER A 124 -3.21 13.43 4.70
N GLN A 125 -2.36 12.94 5.61
CA GLN A 125 -2.72 12.86 7.02
C GLN A 125 -2.90 14.26 7.64
N LEU A 126 -2.03 15.20 7.30
CA LEU A 126 -2.15 16.58 7.74
C LEU A 126 -3.46 17.22 7.25
N LEU A 127 -3.82 16.98 6.01
CA LEU A 127 -5.05 17.52 5.43
C LEU A 127 -6.30 16.93 6.10
N ILE A 128 -6.30 15.65 6.41
CA ILE A 128 -7.40 15.00 7.10
C ILE A 128 -7.52 15.55 8.52
N THR A 129 -6.40 15.66 9.23
CA THR A 129 -6.37 16.22 10.60
C THR A 129 -6.86 17.65 10.62
N ALA A 130 -6.43 18.46 9.65
CA ALA A 130 -6.87 19.85 9.53
C ALA A 130 -8.37 19.93 9.19
N GLY A 131 -8.87 18.99 8.39
CA GLY A 131 -10.30 18.90 8.07
C GLY A 131 -11.16 18.57 9.28
N ASP A 132 -10.62 17.76 10.20
CA ASP A 132 -11.29 17.43 11.45
C ASP A 132 -11.27 18.59 12.45
N ASN A 133 -10.42 19.59 12.22
CA ASN A 133 -10.31 20.80 13.03
C ASN A 133 -10.45 22.03 12.10
N PRO A 134 -11.68 22.37 11.66
CA PRO A 134 -11.87 23.45 10.66
C PRO A 134 -11.31 24.80 11.07
N GLN A 135 -11.23 25.09 12.35
CA GLN A 135 -10.70 26.36 12.84
C GLN A 135 -9.21 26.52 12.52
N ARG A 136 -8.47 25.42 12.49
CA ARG A 136 -7.06 25.45 12.11
C ARG A 136 -6.85 25.65 10.62
N LEU A 137 -7.83 25.25 9.81
CA LEU A 137 -7.80 25.47 8.36
C LEU A 137 -8.10 26.90 7.97
N ARG A 138 -8.78 27.66 8.84
CA ARG A 138 -9.20 29.04 8.53
C ARG A 138 -8.06 30.04 8.61
N SER A 139 -6.98 29.71 9.28
CA SER A 139 -5.83 30.60 9.32
C SER A 139 -4.66 29.93 8.59
N GLU A 140 -4.07 30.69 7.70
CA GLU A 140 -2.87 30.27 6.99
C GLU A 140 -1.73 29.97 7.98
N SER A 141 -1.66 30.74 9.07
CA SER A 141 -0.68 30.51 10.12
C SER A 141 -0.95 29.22 10.90
N GLY A 142 -2.21 28.87 11.12
CA GLY A 142 -2.57 27.60 11.77
C GLY A 142 -2.17 26.40 10.94
N PHE A 143 -2.39 26.46 9.64
CA PHE A 143 -2.00 25.41 8.73
C PHE A 143 -0.48 25.30 8.61
N ALA A 144 0.19 26.43 8.52
CA ALA A 144 1.65 26.50 8.49
C ALA A 144 2.26 25.95 9.79
N ALA A 145 1.65 26.24 10.94
CA ALA A 145 2.08 25.72 12.21
C ALA A 145 1.92 24.18 12.29
N LEU A 146 0.84 23.65 11.77
CA LEU A 146 0.64 22.21 11.66
C LEU A 146 1.74 21.55 10.83
N CYS A 147 2.10 22.16 9.71
CA CYS A 147 3.16 21.67 8.83
C CYS A 147 4.54 21.80 9.47
N GLY A 148 4.79 22.89 10.23
CA GLY A 148 6.09 23.14 10.83
C GLY A 148 6.33 22.42 12.15
N VAL A 149 5.26 22.13 12.89
CA VAL A 149 5.35 21.41 14.18
C VAL A 149 5.39 19.90 13.97
N SER A 150 4.91 19.43 12.85
CA SER A 150 5.04 18.03 12.51
C SER A 150 6.52 17.76 12.21
N PRO A 151 7.29 17.19 13.15
CA PRO A 151 8.62 16.72 12.77
C PRO A 151 8.38 15.74 11.63
N VAL A 152 9.05 15.98 10.54
CA VAL A 152 8.97 15.10 9.39
C VAL A 152 9.18 13.69 9.91
N PRO A 153 8.12 12.88 10.08
CA PRO A 153 8.38 11.52 10.47
C PRO A 153 9.16 10.92 9.33
N VAL A 154 10.32 10.43 9.63
CA VAL A 154 10.99 9.53 8.73
C VAL A 154 10.07 8.33 8.66
N SER A 155 9.03 8.42 7.86
CA SER A 155 8.20 7.28 7.67
C SER A 155 8.98 6.32 6.81
N SER A 156 9.47 5.34 7.44
CA SER A 156 9.88 4.14 6.76
C SER A 156 8.65 3.50 6.17
N GLY A 157 8.27 3.90 5.07
CA GLY A 157 7.28 3.33 4.20
C GLY A 157 6.09 2.68 4.65
#